data_7a7257d3da9a4c913c54c596d11b7ac1
#
_entry.id   7a7257d3da9a4c913c54c596d11b7ac1
#
_cell.length_a   1.000
_cell.length_b   1.000
_cell.length_c   1.000
_cell.angle_alpha   90.00
_cell.angle_beta   90.00
_cell.angle_gamma   90.00
#
_symmetry.space_group_name_H-M   'P 1'
#
loop_
_entity.id
_entity.type
_entity.pdbx_description
1 polymer ?
#
loop_
_entity_poly.entity_id
_entity_poly.type
_entity_poly.pdbx_seq_one_letter_code
_entity_poly.pdbx_strand_id
1 'polypeptide(L)' 'RNGVAAKLAKSNMTPQQIIEELYLATLSRFPLRDEQAWMMRAFEESSGRNEAVEDILWTLINSKEFVFNH' A
#
# COMPACT_ATOMS: atom_id res chain seq x y z
N ARG A 1 -4.33 -6.98 -10.91
CA ARG A 1 -3.45 -5.97 -10.57
C ARG A 1 -4.12 -4.69 -10.37
N ASN A 2 -4.49 -3.99 -11.40
CA ASN A 2 -5.29 -2.80 -11.21
C ASN A 2 -6.57 -3.10 -10.47
N GLY A 3 -7.09 -4.31 -10.63
CA GLY A 3 -8.27 -4.73 -9.92
C GLY A 3 -8.10 -4.77 -8.42
N VAL A 4 -6.89 -5.12 -7.95
CA VAL A 4 -6.63 -5.17 -6.52
C VAL A 4 -6.70 -3.77 -5.91
N ALA A 5 -6.03 -2.80 -6.54
CA ALA A 5 -6.05 -1.44 -6.02
C ALA A 5 -7.45 -0.86 -6.02
N ALA A 6 -8.19 -1.05 -7.12
CA ALA A 6 -9.54 -0.54 -7.21
C ALA A 6 -10.45 -1.20 -6.19
N LYS A 7 -10.29 -2.49 -5.99
CA LYS A 7 -11.11 -3.22 -5.03
C LYS A 7 -10.87 -2.72 -3.61
N LEU A 8 -9.62 -2.52 -3.25
CA LEU A 8 -9.30 -2.04 -1.91
C LEU A 8 -9.81 -0.62 -1.70
N ALA A 9 -9.70 0.22 -2.73
CA ALA A 9 -10.17 1.59 -2.61
C ALA A 9 -11.67 1.68 -2.43
N LYS A 10 -12.41 0.72 -3.00
CA LYS A 10 -13.86 0.71 -2.91
C LYS A 10 -14.39 0.00 -1.66
N SER A 11 -13.53 -0.73 -0.97
CA SER A 11 -13.96 -1.46 0.21
C SER A 11 -14.16 -0.51 1.39
N ASN A 12 -14.76 -1.02 2.44
CA ASN A 12 -14.94 -0.24 3.67
C ASN A 12 -13.79 -0.43 4.64
N MET A 13 -12.67 -0.92 4.14
CA MET A 13 -11.51 -1.16 4.98
C MET A 13 -10.91 0.15 5.47
N THR A 14 -10.35 0.11 6.67
CA THR A 14 -9.63 1.26 7.19
C THR A 14 -8.32 1.42 6.44
N PRO A 15 -7.71 2.61 6.45
CA PRO A 15 -6.41 2.80 5.82
C PRO A 15 -5.37 1.81 6.32
N GLN A 16 -5.39 1.50 7.61
CA GLN A 16 -4.46 0.55 8.18
C GLN A 16 -4.64 -0.83 7.55
N GLN A 17 -5.86 -1.26 7.40
CA GLN A 17 -6.14 -2.57 6.79
C GLN A 17 -5.71 -2.60 5.34
N ILE A 18 -5.95 -1.51 4.62
CA ILE A 18 -5.54 -1.44 3.22
C ILE A 18 -4.03 -1.56 3.10
N ILE A 19 -3.30 -0.85 3.95
CA ILE A 19 -1.85 -0.90 3.93
C ILE A 19 -1.36 -2.32 4.21
N GLU A 20 -1.96 -2.98 5.18
CA GLU A 20 -1.57 -4.35 5.50
C GLU A 20 -1.83 -5.30 4.32
N GLU A 21 -2.97 -5.14 3.68
CA GLU A 21 -3.31 -5.98 2.53
C GLU A 21 -2.34 -5.75 1.38
N LEU A 22 -1.97 -4.51 1.14
CA LEU A 22 -1.03 -4.21 0.08
C LEU A 22 0.34 -4.79 0.37
N TYR A 23 0.79 -4.72 1.61
CA TYR A 23 2.06 -5.32 1.99
C TYR A 23 2.03 -6.83 1.80
N LEU A 24 0.97 -7.47 2.24
CA LEU A 24 0.85 -8.92 2.07
C LEU A 24 0.83 -9.31 0.60
N ALA A 25 0.14 -8.54 -0.22
CA ALA A 25 0.02 -8.85 -1.64
C ALA A 25 1.33 -8.65 -2.39
N THR A 26 2.14 -7.68 -1.99
CA THR A 26 3.35 -7.35 -2.72
C THR A 26 4.60 -7.92 -2.10
N LEU A 27 4.71 -7.87 -0.78
CA LEU A 27 5.93 -8.27 -0.08
C LEU A 27 5.76 -9.52 0.76
N SER A 28 4.56 -10.05 0.84
CA SER A 28 4.23 -11.26 1.58
C SER A 28 4.56 -11.15 3.07
N ARG A 29 4.44 -9.94 3.61
CA ARG A 29 4.65 -9.70 5.03
C ARG A 29 3.86 -8.49 5.48
N PHE A 30 3.66 -8.38 6.78
CA PHE A 30 3.04 -7.20 7.35
C PHE A 30 4.02 -6.04 7.39
N PRO A 31 3.53 -4.80 7.36
CA PRO A 31 4.42 -3.65 7.46
C PRO A 31 5.01 -3.54 8.86
N LEU A 32 6.23 -3.05 8.91
CA LEU A 32 6.85 -2.71 10.18
C LEU A 32 6.16 -1.47 10.76
N ARG A 33 6.37 -1.24 12.06
CA ARG A 33 5.71 -0.12 12.71
C ARG A 33 6.03 1.21 12.02
N ASP A 34 7.29 1.43 11.71
CA ASP A 34 7.69 2.67 11.04
C ASP A 34 7.11 2.76 9.64
N GLU A 35 7.09 1.64 8.93
CA GLU A 35 6.53 1.61 7.59
C GLU A 35 5.04 1.93 7.62
N GLN A 36 4.35 1.36 8.58
CA GLN A 36 2.92 1.62 8.71
C GLN A 36 2.64 3.08 8.99
N ALA A 37 3.44 3.70 9.85
CA ALA A 37 3.26 5.11 10.17
C ALA A 37 3.46 5.98 8.94
N TRP A 38 4.49 5.68 8.14
CA TRP A 38 4.75 6.42 6.92
C TRP A 38 3.62 6.28 5.91
N MET A 39 3.13 5.06 5.74
CA MET A 39 2.06 4.81 4.79
C MET A 39 0.76 5.45 5.23
N MET A 40 0.49 5.44 6.53
CA MET A 40 -0.69 6.12 7.06
C MET A 40 -0.63 7.61 6.76
N ARG A 41 0.53 8.21 6.93
CA ARG A 41 0.69 9.62 6.64
C ARG A 41 0.49 9.90 5.15
N ALA A 42 1.07 9.06 4.31
CA ALA A 42 0.90 9.22 2.86
C ALA A 42 -0.58 9.12 2.49
N PHE A 43 -1.29 8.22 3.16
CA PHE A 43 -2.71 8.03 2.93
C PHE A 43 -3.48 9.30 3.28
N GLU A 44 -3.12 9.92 4.40
CA GLU A 44 -3.80 11.13 4.85
C GLU A 44 -3.51 12.34 3.96
N GLU A 45 -2.31 12.41 3.43
CA GLU A 45 -1.90 13.55 2.59
C GLU A 45 -2.36 13.43 1.15
N SER A 46 -2.89 12.28 0.79
CA SER A 46 -3.34 12.02 -0.57
C SER A 46 -4.66 12.73 -0.84
N SER A 47 -4.92 13.08 -2.10
CA SER A 47 -6.16 13.76 -2.43
C SER A 47 -7.36 12.84 -2.42
N GLY A 48 -7.14 11.54 -2.47
CA GLY A 48 -8.25 10.61 -2.49
C GLY A 48 -7.79 9.21 -2.16
N ARG A 49 -8.77 8.37 -1.85
CA ARG A 49 -8.47 7.00 -1.44
C ARG A 49 -7.87 6.19 -2.57
N ASN A 50 -8.42 6.31 -3.77
CA ASN A 50 -7.88 5.63 -4.94
C ASN A 50 -6.43 5.99 -5.17
N GLU A 51 -6.15 7.27 -5.11
CA GLU A 51 -4.81 7.78 -5.33
C GLU A 51 -3.84 7.24 -4.30
N ALA A 52 -4.27 7.25 -3.04
CA ALA A 52 -3.45 6.78 -1.95
C ALA A 52 -3.10 5.29 -2.14
N VAL A 53 -4.10 4.49 -2.47
CA VAL A 53 -3.89 3.06 -2.67
C VAL A 53 -2.92 2.80 -3.81
N GLU A 54 -3.09 3.52 -4.90
CA GLU A 54 -2.21 3.34 -6.06
C GLU A 54 -0.79 3.78 -5.76
N ASP A 55 -0.65 4.91 -5.08
CA ASP A 55 0.68 5.39 -4.73
C ASP A 55 1.42 4.41 -3.84
N ILE A 56 0.74 3.88 -2.85
CA ILE A 56 1.35 2.92 -1.94
C ILE A 56 1.71 1.65 -2.70
N LEU A 57 0.80 1.19 -3.55
CA LEU A 57 1.06 -0.02 -4.32
C LEU A 57 2.31 0.13 -5.20
N TRP A 58 2.43 1.26 -5.90
CA TRP A 58 3.59 1.52 -6.73
C TRP A 58 4.86 1.60 -5.91
N THR A 59 4.79 2.22 -4.75
CA THR A 59 5.94 2.32 -3.87
C THR A 59 6.43 0.93 -3.45
N LEU A 60 5.49 0.06 -3.10
CA LEU A 60 5.84 -1.27 -2.65
C LEU A 60 6.39 -2.13 -3.79
N ILE A 61 5.83 -1.99 -4.97
CA ILE A 61 6.31 -2.73 -6.13
C ILE A 61 7.73 -2.31 -6.48
N ASN A 62 8.00 -1.01 -6.43
CA ASN A 62 9.35 -0.52 -6.70
C ASN A 62 10.34 -1.02 -5.66
N SER A 63 9.92 -1.05 -4.40
CA SER A 63 10.78 -1.55 -3.34
C SER A 63 11.11 -3.03 -3.54
N LYS A 64 10.11 -3.79 -3.96
CA LYS A 64 10.30 -5.22 -4.21
C LYS A 64 11.30 -5.44 -5.33
N GLU A 65 11.18 -4.67 -6.40
CA GLU A 65 12.10 -4.76 -7.50
C GLU A 65 13.52 -4.42 -7.07
N PHE A 66 13.63 -3.40 -6.25
CA PHE A 66 14.94 -2.99 -5.76
C PHE A 66 15.60 -4.12 -4.96
N VAL A 67 14.82 -4.78 -4.12
CA VAL A 67 15.32 -5.88 -3.32
C VAL A 67 15.80 -7.03 -4.20
N PHE A 68 15.05 -7.32 -5.24
CA PHE A 68 15.40 -8.41 -6.14
C PHE A 68 16.66 -8.13 -6.96
N ASN A 69 17.00 -6.88 -7.13
CA ASN A 69 18.18 -6.52 -7.90
C ASN A 69 19.46 -6.76 -7.13
N HIS A 70 19.36 -7.10 -5.89
CA HIS A 70 20.51 -7.48 -5.11
C HIS A 70 20.78 -8.96 -5.26
#